data_7f192a93108f7ae48742e05b6d7f9e46
#
_entry.id   7f192a93108f7ae48742e05b6d7f9e46
#
_cell.length_a   1.000
_cell.length_b   1.000
_cell.length_c   1.000
_cell.angle_alpha   90.00
_cell.angle_beta   90.00
_cell.angle_gamma   90.00
#
_symmetry.space_group_name_H-M   'P 1'
#
loop_
_entity.id
_entity.type
_entity.pdbx_description
1 polymer ?
#
loop_
_entity_poly.entity_id
_entity_poly.type
_entity_poly.pdbx_seq_one_letter_code
_entity_poly.pdbx_strand_id
1 'polypeptide(L)'
;LLASSAASDVYKRQIENGERPDTLAERIYGDSRLDYIIILTAGISNINHEWPLQDHQVFDYALEKYGSQENVYANHHYETFEIRDDKNRQILPPKLIVDIDFKIDGTSFKNPSTRYTVLSDSGNRQLDDKNEFTVKTDNIATAITNLQYEYLENEKKREIEVLQPPYLQAFINDLRQVVRYDKSSRYITSSLASTENTEVVNP
;
A
#
# COMPACT_ATOMS: atom_id res chain seq x y z
N LEU A 1 -24.01 16.31 -1.96
CA LEU A 1 -24.49 15.92 -0.60
C LEU A 1 -24.36 14.40 -0.29
N LEU A 2 -23.80 13.59 -1.19
CA LEU A 2 -23.58 12.15 -0.98
C LEU A 2 -22.18 11.79 -0.44
N ALA A 3 -21.26 12.75 -0.34
CA ALA A 3 -19.88 12.48 0.08
C ALA A 3 -19.68 12.32 1.61
N SER A 4 -20.72 12.57 2.43
CA SER A 4 -20.59 12.49 3.90
C SER A 4 -21.04 11.15 4.49
N SER A 5 -21.72 10.29 3.73
CA SER A 5 -22.20 8.98 4.17
C SER A 5 -21.20 7.86 3.86
N ALA A 6 -20.44 7.98 2.76
CA ALA A 6 -19.59 6.91 2.26
C ALA A 6 -18.45 6.48 3.23
N ALA A 7 -17.97 7.38 4.08
CA ALA A 7 -16.90 7.08 5.02
C ALA A 7 -17.32 6.15 6.19
N SER A 8 -18.62 5.97 6.43
CA SER A 8 -19.12 5.08 7.48
C SER A 8 -19.59 3.71 6.98
N ASP A 9 -19.74 3.55 5.66
CA ASP A 9 -20.34 2.36 5.06
C ASP A 9 -19.29 1.27 4.77
N VAL A 10 -18.01 1.64 4.76
CA VAL A 10 -16.87 0.74 4.59
C VAL A 10 -16.03 0.66 5.86
N TYR A 11 -15.29 -0.42 6.02
CA TYR A 11 -14.29 -0.60 7.07
C TYR A 11 -13.01 -1.21 6.52
N LYS A 12 -11.89 -0.90 7.17
CA LYS A 12 -10.60 -1.46 6.81
C LYS A 12 -10.51 -2.92 7.23
N ARG A 13 -10.02 -3.74 6.32
CA ARG A 13 -9.77 -5.15 6.54
C ARG A 13 -8.43 -5.56 5.97
N GLN A 14 -7.77 -6.46 6.68
CA GLN A 14 -6.54 -7.10 6.22
C GLN A 14 -6.87 -8.45 5.56
N ILE A 15 -6.40 -8.64 4.33
CA ILE A 15 -6.48 -9.90 3.59
C ILE A 15 -5.48 -10.89 4.19
N GLU A 16 -5.92 -12.11 4.48
CA GLU A 16 -5.06 -13.17 4.96
C GLU A 16 -4.21 -13.75 3.82
N ASN A 17 -3.07 -14.37 4.18
CA ASN A 17 -2.21 -14.99 3.18
C ASN A 17 -2.94 -16.08 2.40
N GLY A 18 -3.01 -15.92 1.08
CA GLY A 18 -3.70 -16.86 0.19
C GLY A 18 -5.23 -16.71 0.14
N GLU A 19 -5.79 -15.72 0.83
CA GLU A 19 -7.22 -15.45 0.76
C GLU A 19 -7.61 -14.87 -0.61
N ARG A 20 -8.69 -15.42 -1.18
CA ARG A 20 -9.22 -15.01 -2.48
C ARG A 20 -10.46 -14.13 -2.30
N PRO A 21 -10.81 -13.28 -3.29
CA PRO A 21 -12.00 -12.42 -3.19
C PRO A 21 -13.30 -13.21 -2.97
N ASP A 22 -13.47 -14.37 -3.61
CA ASP A 22 -14.63 -15.24 -3.48
C ASP A 22 -14.77 -15.82 -2.06
N THR A 23 -13.64 -16.26 -1.46
CA THR A 23 -13.63 -16.77 -0.07
C THR A 23 -13.86 -15.66 0.93
N LEU A 24 -13.33 -14.46 0.66
CA LEU A 24 -13.58 -13.28 1.50
C LEU A 24 -15.05 -12.86 1.45
N ALA A 25 -15.66 -12.84 0.25
CA ALA A 25 -17.08 -12.53 0.07
C ALA A 25 -17.98 -13.53 0.79
N GLU A 26 -17.69 -14.84 0.70
CA GLU A 26 -18.40 -15.87 1.43
C GLU A 26 -18.33 -15.65 2.95
N ARG A 27 -17.14 -15.31 3.47
CA ARG A 27 -16.94 -15.06 4.91
C ARG A 27 -17.67 -13.81 5.42
N ILE A 28 -17.75 -12.75 4.61
CA ILE A 28 -18.33 -11.46 5.03
C ILE A 28 -19.83 -11.39 4.73
N TYR A 29 -20.22 -11.82 3.53
CA TYR A 29 -21.59 -11.66 3.02
C TYR A 29 -22.39 -12.96 2.97
N GLY A 30 -21.74 -14.13 3.15
CA GLY A 30 -22.40 -15.44 3.06
C GLY A 30 -22.68 -15.88 1.61
N ASP A 31 -22.07 -15.25 0.62
CA ASP A 31 -22.21 -15.62 -0.80
C ASP A 31 -20.93 -15.28 -1.56
N SER A 32 -20.24 -16.29 -2.06
CA SER A 32 -19.00 -16.17 -2.83
C SER A 32 -19.14 -15.42 -4.16
N ARG A 33 -20.38 -15.33 -4.70
CA ARG A 33 -20.68 -14.59 -5.93
C ARG A 33 -20.64 -13.07 -5.77
N LEU A 34 -20.50 -12.58 -4.53
CA LEU A 34 -20.38 -11.16 -4.20
C LEU A 34 -18.93 -10.68 -4.16
N ASP A 35 -17.99 -11.46 -4.70
CA ASP A 35 -16.58 -11.14 -4.83
C ASP A 35 -16.34 -9.80 -5.56
N TYR A 36 -17.15 -9.49 -6.57
CA TYR A 36 -17.10 -8.22 -7.29
C TYR A 36 -17.33 -7.00 -6.40
N ILE A 37 -18.11 -7.13 -5.32
CA ILE A 37 -18.33 -6.05 -4.36
C ILE A 37 -17.05 -5.76 -3.59
N ILE A 38 -16.34 -6.82 -3.15
CA ILE A 38 -15.03 -6.68 -2.52
C ILE A 38 -14.06 -5.94 -3.44
N ILE A 39 -13.98 -6.35 -4.71
CA ILE A 39 -13.10 -5.76 -5.71
C ILE A 39 -13.44 -4.28 -5.95
N LEU A 40 -14.72 -3.96 -6.10
CA LEU A 40 -15.17 -2.59 -6.33
C LEU A 40 -14.92 -1.67 -5.13
N THR A 41 -15.24 -2.14 -3.91
CA THR A 41 -15.06 -1.32 -2.69
C THR A 41 -13.60 -1.15 -2.31
N ALA A 42 -12.74 -2.12 -2.65
CA ALA A 42 -11.29 -2.01 -2.50
C ALA A 42 -10.65 -1.10 -3.57
N GLY A 43 -11.40 -0.65 -4.59
CA GLY A 43 -10.88 0.17 -5.67
C GLY A 43 -9.96 -0.57 -6.63
N ILE A 44 -10.04 -1.90 -6.67
CA ILE A 44 -9.17 -2.76 -7.48
C ILE A 44 -9.67 -2.76 -8.94
N SER A 45 -8.82 -2.30 -9.85
CA SER A 45 -9.10 -2.29 -11.29
C SER A 45 -8.57 -3.55 -11.99
N ASN A 46 -7.43 -4.06 -11.54
CA ASN A 46 -6.80 -5.25 -12.10
C ASN A 46 -6.41 -6.22 -10.98
N ILE A 47 -7.23 -7.23 -10.78
CA ILE A 47 -7.06 -8.23 -9.74
C ILE A 47 -5.71 -8.97 -9.81
N ASN A 48 -5.18 -9.18 -11.01
CA ASN A 48 -3.92 -9.91 -11.19
C ASN A 48 -2.70 -9.13 -10.68
N HIS A 49 -2.78 -7.80 -10.61
CA HIS A 49 -1.68 -6.95 -10.19
C HIS A 49 -1.90 -6.29 -8.82
N GLU A 50 -3.15 -6.07 -8.45
CA GLU A 50 -3.50 -5.28 -7.26
C GLU A 50 -3.92 -6.16 -6.08
N TRP A 51 -4.37 -7.40 -6.32
CA TRP A 51 -4.62 -8.36 -5.25
C TRP A 51 -3.29 -8.88 -4.67
N PRO A 52 -3.17 -9.03 -3.33
CA PRO A 52 -1.92 -9.49 -2.73
C PRO A 52 -1.59 -10.93 -3.15
N LEU A 53 -0.33 -11.13 -3.49
CA LEU A 53 0.23 -12.45 -3.76
C LEU A 53 0.38 -13.25 -2.46
N GLN A 54 0.39 -14.56 -2.58
CA GLN A 54 0.79 -15.44 -1.48
C GLN A 54 2.30 -15.29 -1.21
N ASP A 55 2.72 -15.45 0.04
CA ASP A 55 4.11 -15.18 0.44
C ASP A 55 5.14 -15.96 -0.39
N HIS A 56 4.84 -17.21 -0.75
CA HIS A 56 5.74 -18.00 -1.59
C HIS A 56 5.81 -17.51 -3.06
N GLN A 57 4.77 -16.83 -3.55
CA GLN A 57 4.73 -16.31 -4.92
C GLN A 57 5.47 -14.98 -5.06
N VAL A 58 5.69 -14.24 -3.96
CA VAL A 58 6.40 -12.96 -4.02
C VAL A 58 7.84 -13.13 -4.50
N PHE A 59 8.51 -14.20 -4.09
CA PHE A 59 9.87 -14.49 -4.55
C PHE A 59 9.90 -14.82 -6.06
N ASP A 60 8.97 -15.63 -6.53
CA ASP A 60 8.88 -16.01 -7.96
C ASP A 60 8.57 -14.78 -8.82
N TYR A 61 7.66 -13.91 -8.34
CA TYR A 61 7.36 -12.64 -8.97
C TYR A 61 8.59 -11.71 -9.02
N ALA A 62 9.33 -11.60 -7.91
CA ALA A 62 10.56 -10.82 -7.88
C ALA A 62 11.62 -11.39 -8.84
N LEU A 63 11.74 -12.71 -8.91
CA LEU A 63 12.68 -13.36 -9.82
C LEU A 63 12.33 -13.08 -11.30
N GLU A 64 11.05 -13.12 -11.64
CA GLU A 64 10.56 -12.76 -12.98
C GLU A 64 10.84 -11.29 -13.31
N LYS A 65 10.56 -10.39 -12.35
CA LYS A 65 10.71 -8.94 -12.53
C LYS A 65 12.16 -8.50 -12.65
N TYR A 66 13.06 -9.04 -11.84
CA TYR A 66 14.48 -8.63 -11.78
C TYR A 66 15.42 -9.53 -12.58
N GLY A 67 14.94 -10.65 -13.08
CA GLY A 67 15.62 -11.53 -14.07
C GLY A 67 16.67 -12.46 -13.48
N SER A 68 17.21 -12.23 -12.29
CA SER A 68 18.20 -13.11 -11.64
C SER A 68 18.10 -13.04 -10.12
N GLN A 69 18.53 -14.14 -9.47
CA GLN A 69 18.55 -14.21 -8.01
C GLN A 69 19.49 -13.15 -7.39
N GLU A 70 20.61 -12.86 -8.05
CA GLU A 70 21.54 -11.81 -7.61
C GLU A 70 20.87 -10.43 -7.58
N ASN A 71 20.13 -10.10 -8.63
CA ASN A 71 19.36 -8.85 -8.72
C ASN A 71 18.20 -8.80 -7.71
N VAL A 72 17.59 -9.93 -7.38
CA VAL A 72 16.54 -10.00 -6.36
C VAL A 72 17.05 -9.56 -4.99
N TYR A 73 18.30 -9.89 -4.66
CA TYR A 73 18.95 -9.47 -3.41
C TYR A 73 19.78 -8.19 -3.52
N ALA A 74 19.84 -7.56 -4.70
CA ALA A 74 20.49 -6.26 -4.85
C ALA A 74 19.72 -5.17 -4.10
N ASN A 75 20.45 -4.10 -3.72
CA ASN A 75 19.85 -2.94 -3.08
C ASN A 75 18.87 -2.23 -4.01
N HIS A 76 17.65 -2.00 -3.50
CA HIS A 76 16.66 -1.17 -4.14
C HIS A 76 16.84 0.31 -3.75
N HIS A 77 16.88 0.59 -2.44
CA HIS A 77 17.08 1.93 -1.87
C HIS A 77 17.53 1.82 -0.42
N TYR A 78 17.75 2.97 0.20
CA TYR A 78 18.04 3.06 1.63
C TYR A 78 16.87 3.74 2.35
N GLU A 79 16.53 3.24 3.55
CA GLU A 79 15.53 3.85 4.42
C GLU A 79 16.17 4.34 5.71
N THR A 80 15.83 5.56 6.13
CA THR A 80 16.36 6.13 7.37
C THR A 80 15.75 5.47 8.60
N PHE A 81 16.55 5.38 9.67
CA PHE A 81 16.07 5.14 11.02
C PHE A 81 15.54 6.43 11.64
N GLU A 82 14.68 6.31 12.63
CA GLU A 82 14.28 7.44 13.44
C GLU A 82 15.44 7.89 14.33
N ILE A 83 15.72 9.20 14.35
CA ILE A 83 16.70 9.79 15.24
C ILE A 83 16.00 10.77 16.16
N ARG A 84 16.22 10.60 17.48
CA ARG A 84 15.70 11.48 18.50
C ARG A 84 16.83 12.09 19.33
N ASP A 85 16.59 13.28 19.86
CA ASP A 85 17.48 13.92 20.82
C ASP A 85 17.16 13.51 22.27
N ASP A 86 17.96 14.02 23.23
CA ASP A 86 17.78 13.80 24.67
C ASP A 86 16.49 14.35 25.25
N LYS A 87 15.81 15.23 24.51
CA LYS A 87 14.48 15.78 24.84
C LYS A 87 13.34 15.06 24.12
N ASN A 88 13.62 13.89 23.54
CA ASN A 88 12.68 13.07 22.79
C ASN A 88 12.06 13.76 21.55
N ARG A 89 12.73 14.80 21.00
CA ARG A 89 12.31 15.43 19.76
C ARG A 89 12.83 14.64 18.57
N GLN A 90 11.97 14.40 17.61
CA GLN A 90 12.33 13.73 16.36
C GLN A 90 13.20 14.67 15.51
N ILE A 91 14.40 14.22 15.18
CA ILE A 91 15.37 14.95 14.35
C ILE A 91 15.32 14.43 12.92
N LEU A 92 15.24 13.10 12.75
CA LEU A 92 15.08 12.45 11.46
C LEU A 92 13.89 11.50 11.53
N PRO A 93 12.93 11.59 10.60
CA PRO A 93 11.82 10.65 10.54
C PRO A 93 12.30 9.26 10.07
N PRO A 94 11.66 8.18 10.52
CA PRO A 94 11.93 6.84 10.01
C PRO A 94 11.39 6.67 8.58
N LYS A 95 11.95 5.70 7.85
CA LYS A 95 11.49 5.28 6.52
C LYS A 95 11.51 6.37 5.44
N LEU A 96 12.38 7.37 5.58
CA LEU A 96 12.65 8.30 4.50
C LEU A 96 13.56 7.61 3.49
N ILE A 97 13.16 7.59 2.24
CA ILE A 97 13.96 7.01 1.15
C ILE A 97 15.10 7.97 0.82
N VAL A 98 16.31 7.47 0.86
CA VAL A 98 17.54 8.24 0.65
C VAL A 98 18.52 7.49 -0.25
N ASP A 99 19.43 8.25 -0.86
CA ASP A 99 20.52 7.71 -1.64
C ASP A 99 21.70 7.27 -0.76
N ILE A 100 22.62 6.48 -1.34
CA ILE A 100 23.79 5.96 -0.65
C ILE A 100 24.73 7.06 -0.11
N ASP A 101 24.70 8.25 -0.72
CA ASP A 101 25.53 9.39 -0.35
C ASP A 101 24.77 10.43 0.49
N PHE A 102 23.60 10.05 1.02
CA PHE A 102 22.81 10.92 1.89
C PHE A 102 23.61 11.35 3.13
N LYS A 103 23.56 12.64 3.41
CA LYS A 103 24.22 13.25 4.56
C LYS A 103 23.27 14.23 5.23
N ILE A 104 23.30 14.24 6.55
CA ILE A 104 22.61 15.26 7.33
C ILE A 104 23.61 16.37 7.65
N ASP A 105 23.23 17.62 7.46
CA ASP A 105 24.08 18.75 7.81
C ASP A 105 24.38 18.76 9.31
N GLY A 106 25.61 18.50 9.66
CA GLY A 106 26.10 18.48 11.04
C GLY A 106 25.92 19.82 11.78
N THR A 107 25.59 20.90 11.09
CA THR A 107 25.30 22.21 11.74
C THR A 107 24.06 22.16 12.63
N SER A 108 23.08 21.33 12.28
CA SER A 108 21.87 21.10 13.06
C SER A 108 22.14 20.35 14.38
N PHE A 109 23.29 19.70 14.52
CA PHE A 109 23.66 18.86 15.64
C PHE A 109 24.79 19.45 16.52
N LYS A 110 25.04 20.73 16.40
CA LYS A 110 26.20 21.43 17.02
C LYS A 110 26.18 21.57 18.53
N ASN A 111 25.13 21.14 19.21
CA ASN A 111 25.15 21.18 20.67
C ASN A 111 25.93 19.97 21.24
N PRO A 112 27.15 20.17 21.76
CA PRO A 112 27.99 19.06 22.27
C PRO A 112 27.37 18.37 23.52
N SER A 113 26.36 18.98 24.14
CA SER A 113 25.65 18.40 25.30
C SER A 113 24.48 17.54 24.91
N THR A 114 24.02 17.59 23.66
CA THR A 114 22.86 16.82 23.21
C THR A 114 23.28 15.45 22.74
N ARG A 115 22.64 14.41 23.25
CA ARG A 115 22.82 13.03 22.80
C ARG A 115 21.77 12.69 21.76
N TYR A 116 22.20 12.05 20.69
CA TYR A 116 21.29 11.59 19.62
C TYR A 116 21.20 10.06 19.68
N THR A 117 19.98 9.57 19.66
CA THR A 117 19.69 8.15 19.69
C THR A 117 19.05 7.73 18.37
N VAL A 118 19.65 6.74 17.70
CA VAL A 118 19.07 6.06 16.53
C VAL A 118 18.20 4.93 17.04
N LEU A 119 16.94 4.93 16.63
CA LEU A 119 15.98 3.88 16.91
C LEU A 119 15.95 2.92 15.72
N SER A 120 16.59 1.76 15.84
CA SER A 120 16.61 0.73 14.81
C SER A 120 15.94 -0.55 15.30
N ASP A 121 15.52 -1.40 14.37
CA ASP A 121 14.93 -2.72 14.68
C ASP A 121 15.90 -3.63 15.44
N SER A 122 17.22 -3.40 15.27
CA SER A 122 18.29 -4.13 15.97
C SER A 122 18.54 -3.61 17.40
N GLY A 123 17.86 -2.55 17.80
CA GLY A 123 18.02 -1.88 19.10
C GLY A 123 18.47 -0.44 19.00
N ASN A 124 18.29 0.29 20.10
CA ASN A 124 18.62 1.71 20.15
C ASN A 124 20.13 1.91 20.29
N ARG A 125 20.70 2.81 19.49
CA ARG A 125 22.13 3.14 19.50
C ARG A 125 22.33 4.64 19.63
N GLN A 126 23.30 5.05 20.44
CA GLN A 126 23.71 6.45 20.50
C GLN A 126 24.70 6.76 19.38
N LEU A 127 24.58 7.94 18.78
CA LEU A 127 25.54 8.45 17.82
C LEU A 127 26.72 9.09 18.57
N ASP A 128 27.91 8.54 18.35
CA ASP A 128 29.13 9.04 18.97
C ASP A 128 29.75 10.18 18.17
N ASP A 129 29.65 10.13 16.85
CA ASP A 129 30.10 11.20 15.95
C ASP A 129 28.92 12.08 15.53
N LYS A 130 29.01 13.37 15.87
CA LYS A 130 27.94 14.37 15.67
C LYS A 130 28.16 15.24 14.45
N ASN A 131 29.30 15.11 13.79
CA ASN A 131 29.71 16.07 12.78
C ASN A 131 29.23 15.70 11.38
N GLU A 132 29.10 14.41 11.10
CA GLU A 132 28.69 13.94 9.78
C GLU A 132 27.95 12.58 9.88
N PHE A 133 26.74 12.54 9.34
CA PHE A 133 25.94 11.31 9.24
C PHE A 133 25.93 10.86 7.78
N THR A 134 26.36 9.63 7.52
CA THR A 134 26.30 9.04 6.18
C THR A 134 25.50 7.75 6.17
N VAL A 135 24.79 7.51 5.07
CA VAL A 135 23.98 6.30 4.87
C VAL A 135 24.84 5.03 4.78
N LYS A 136 26.10 5.15 4.36
CA LYS A 136 27.01 4.01 4.11
C LYS A 136 27.33 3.13 5.30
N THR A 137 27.15 3.58 6.50
CA THR A 137 27.76 2.98 7.68
C THR A 137 26.75 2.48 8.69
N ASP A 138 25.61 1.95 8.35
CA ASP A 138 24.57 1.49 9.28
C ASP A 138 24.22 2.48 10.42
N ASN A 139 24.64 3.73 10.27
CA ASN A 139 24.52 4.71 11.34
C ASN A 139 23.11 5.30 11.40
N ILE A 140 22.56 5.63 10.23
CA ILE A 140 21.27 6.36 10.14
C ILE A 140 20.29 5.76 9.15
N ALA A 141 20.69 4.77 8.37
CA ALA A 141 19.83 4.12 7.40
C ALA A 141 20.14 2.63 7.23
N THR A 142 19.19 1.90 6.69
CA THR A 142 19.33 0.51 6.30
C THR A 142 19.10 0.35 4.81
N ALA A 143 19.79 -0.60 4.20
CA ALA A 143 19.57 -0.98 2.81
C ALA A 143 18.33 -1.89 2.72
N ILE A 144 17.43 -1.58 1.81
CA ILE A 144 16.27 -2.39 1.47
C ILE A 144 16.57 -3.10 0.15
N THR A 145 16.50 -4.42 0.14
CA THR A 145 16.70 -5.20 -1.09
C THR A 145 15.46 -5.15 -1.98
N ASN A 146 15.63 -5.50 -3.27
CA ASN A 146 14.51 -5.61 -4.20
C ASN A 146 13.44 -6.58 -3.67
N LEU A 147 13.84 -7.70 -3.10
CA LEU A 147 12.91 -8.67 -2.51
C LEU A 147 12.13 -8.09 -1.33
N GLN A 148 12.80 -7.41 -0.42
CA GLN A 148 12.15 -6.75 0.71
C GLN A 148 11.16 -5.67 0.24
N TYR A 149 11.54 -4.92 -0.78
CA TYR A 149 10.64 -3.94 -1.39
C TYR A 149 9.36 -4.58 -1.93
N GLU A 150 9.48 -5.69 -2.68
CA GLU A 150 8.30 -6.39 -3.22
C GLU A 150 7.42 -6.98 -2.10
N TYR A 151 8.02 -7.49 -1.02
CA TYR A 151 7.25 -7.91 0.16
C TYR A 151 6.49 -6.75 0.80
N LEU A 152 7.12 -5.59 0.97
CA LEU A 152 6.48 -4.40 1.54
C LEU A 152 5.34 -3.89 0.65
N GLU A 153 5.53 -3.87 -0.67
CA GLU A 153 4.48 -3.49 -1.61
C GLU A 153 3.31 -4.50 -1.59
N ASN A 154 3.61 -5.79 -1.48
CA ASN A 154 2.59 -6.82 -1.34
C ASN A 154 1.79 -6.70 -0.02
N GLU A 155 2.45 -6.37 1.09
CA GLU A 155 1.79 -6.13 2.37
C GLU A 155 0.86 -4.89 2.33
N LYS A 156 1.23 -3.83 1.62
CA LYS A 156 0.35 -2.67 1.42
C LYS A 156 -0.96 -3.05 0.71
N LYS A 157 -0.92 -4.00 -0.24
CA LYS A 157 -2.11 -4.49 -0.95
C LYS A 157 -3.05 -5.29 -0.05
N ARG A 158 -2.59 -5.80 1.09
CA ARG A 158 -3.43 -6.56 2.03
C ARG A 158 -4.43 -5.70 2.78
N GLU A 159 -4.18 -4.40 2.93
CA GLU A 159 -5.12 -3.50 3.60
C GLU A 159 -6.13 -2.96 2.58
N ILE A 160 -7.36 -3.44 2.64
CA ILE A 160 -8.45 -3.03 1.75
C ILE A 160 -9.61 -2.43 2.53
N GLU A 161 -10.44 -1.68 1.83
CA GLU A 161 -11.73 -1.22 2.32
C GLU A 161 -12.84 -2.16 1.84
N VAL A 162 -13.70 -2.57 2.76
CA VAL A 162 -14.77 -3.53 2.51
C VAL A 162 -16.09 -2.95 2.97
N LEU A 163 -17.14 -3.12 2.16
CA LEU A 163 -18.49 -2.67 2.49
C LEU A 163 -19.05 -3.43 3.70
N GLN A 164 -19.64 -2.70 4.62
CA GLN A 164 -20.33 -3.32 5.75
C GLN A 164 -21.59 -4.08 5.30
N PRO A 165 -21.85 -5.29 5.84
CA PRO A 165 -23.01 -6.12 5.43
C PRO A 165 -24.38 -5.42 5.46
N PRO A 166 -24.70 -4.52 6.41
CA PRO A 166 -25.99 -3.82 6.42
C PRO A 166 -26.25 -2.95 5.18
N TYR A 167 -25.19 -2.44 4.53
CA TYR A 167 -25.31 -1.57 3.35
C TYR A 167 -25.29 -2.34 2.02
N LEU A 168 -25.04 -3.65 2.07
CA LEU A 168 -24.90 -4.51 0.90
C LEU A 168 -26.07 -4.39 -0.07
N GLN A 169 -27.31 -4.46 0.43
CA GLN A 169 -28.49 -4.41 -0.43
C GLN A 169 -28.69 -3.05 -1.10
N ALA A 170 -28.41 -1.96 -0.37
CA ALA A 170 -28.45 -0.61 -0.92
C ALA A 170 -27.41 -0.44 -2.03
N PHE A 171 -26.16 -0.85 -1.77
CA PHE A 171 -25.08 -0.81 -2.75
C PHE A 171 -25.41 -1.59 -4.03
N ILE A 172 -25.95 -2.82 -3.92
CA ILE A 172 -26.35 -3.63 -5.08
C ILE A 172 -27.43 -2.93 -5.90
N ASN A 173 -28.39 -2.29 -5.23
CA ASN A 173 -29.47 -1.57 -5.93
C ASN A 173 -28.94 -0.35 -6.68
N ASP A 174 -28.05 0.42 -6.05
CA ASP A 174 -27.42 1.60 -6.67
C ASP A 174 -26.55 1.18 -7.85
N LEU A 175 -25.71 0.14 -7.67
CA LEU A 175 -24.90 -0.41 -8.75
C LEU A 175 -25.75 -0.85 -9.96
N ARG A 176 -26.89 -1.52 -9.71
CA ARG A 176 -27.82 -1.90 -10.78
C ARG A 176 -28.41 -0.72 -11.52
N GLN A 177 -28.61 0.42 -10.85
CA GLN A 177 -29.08 1.65 -11.50
C GLN A 177 -27.98 2.26 -12.37
N VAL A 178 -26.77 2.37 -11.86
CA VAL A 178 -25.61 2.95 -12.57
C VAL A 178 -25.26 2.12 -13.82
N VAL A 179 -25.27 0.79 -13.70
CA VAL A 179 -24.92 -0.12 -14.83
C VAL A 179 -26.08 -0.30 -15.82
N ARG A 180 -27.28 0.19 -15.49
CA ARG A 180 -28.44 0.05 -16.36
C ARG A 180 -28.34 1.00 -17.56
N TYR A 181 -28.14 0.42 -18.74
CA TYR A 181 -28.17 1.20 -19.98
C TYR A 181 -29.59 1.60 -20.30
N ASP A 182 -29.84 2.88 -20.41
CA ASP A 182 -31.05 3.37 -21.04
C ASP A 182 -31.00 3.13 -22.56
N LYS A 183 -32.16 2.90 -23.18
CA LYS A 183 -32.25 2.77 -24.64
C LYS A 183 -31.86 4.11 -25.26
N SER A 184 -30.57 4.28 -25.58
CA SER A 184 -30.10 5.46 -26.31
C SER A 184 -30.19 5.22 -27.81
N SER A 185 -30.15 6.28 -28.60
CA SER A 185 -30.07 6.23 -30.06
C SER A 185 -28.78 5.55 -30.58
N ARG A 186 -27.84 5.25 -29.69
CA ARG A 186 -26.56 4.58 -29.96
C ARG A 186 -26.57 3.08 -29.63
N TYR A 187 -27.71 2.53 -29.22
CA TYR A 187 -27.82 1.09 -29.03
C TYR A 187 -27.71 0.38 -30.38
N ILE A 188 -26.66 -0.42 -30.54
CA ILE A 188 -26.41 -1.14 -31.80
C ILE A 188 -26.83 -2.60 -31.66
N THR A 189 -26.33 -3.30 -30.63
CA THR A 189 -26.69 -4.70 -30.33
C THR A 189 -26.52 -4.98 -28.83
N SER A 190 -27.01 -6.13 -28.35
CA SER A 190 -26.81 -6.56 -26.95
C SER A 190 -25.34 -6.77 -26.54
N SER A 191 -24.47 -6.97 -27.52
CA SER A 191 -23.02 -7.14 -27.34
C SER A 191 -22.21 -5.89 -27.66
N LEU A 192 -22.82 -4.90 -28.27
CA LEU A 192 -22.17 -3.64 -28.64
C LEU A 192 -23.10 -2.48 -28.27
N ALA A 193 -22.89 -1.88 -27.13
CA ALA A 193 -23.63 -0.72 -26.66
C ALA A 193 -22.67 0.44 -26.37
N SER A 194 -23.04 1.63 -26.84
CA SER A 194 -22.39 2.87 -26.44
C SER A 194 -23.30 3.57 -25.45
N THR A 195 -22.80 3.96 -24.30
CA THR A 195 -23.58 4.66 -23.29
C THR A 195 -23.45 6.17 -23.45
N GLU A 196 -24.57 6.88 -23.23
CA GLU A 196 -24.60 8.33 -23.03
C GLU A 196 -24.67 8.71 -21.56
N ASN A 197 -24.64 7.72 -20.66
CA ASN A 197 -24.65 7.98 -19.23
C ASN A 197 -23.35 8.65 -18.81
N THR A 198 -23.45 9.93 -18.41
CA THR A 198 -22.31 10.76 -17.99
C THR A 198 -21.66 10.27 -16.69
N GLU A 199 -22.38 9.53 -15.85
CA GLU A 199 -21.85 8.94 -14.62
C GLU A 199 -20.90 7.77 -14.89
N VAL A 200 -21.08 7.09 -16.04
CA VAL A 200 -20.20 5.97 -16.47
C VAL A 200 -19.02 6.47 -17.32
N VAL A 201 -19.18 7.58 -18.03
CA VAL A 201 -18.18 8.13 -18.97
C VAL A 201 -17.26 9.15 -18.31
N ASN A 202 -17.70 9.79 -17.23
CA ASN A 202 -16.93 10.76 -16.44
C ASN A 202 -16.88 10.27 -14.99
N PRO A 203 -15.91 9.38 -14.62
CA PRO A 203 -15.68 8.97 -13.24
C PRO A 203 -15.15 10.10 -12.36
#